data_9097315c1eb7a7bab09a73c970d2f9c8
#
_entry.id   9097315c1eb7a7bab09a73c970d2f9c8
#
_cell.length_a   1.000
_cell.length_b   1.000
_cell.length_c   1.000
_cell.angle_alpha   90.00
_cell.angle_beta   90.00
_cell.angle_gamma   90.00
#
_symmetry.space_group_name_H-M   'P 1'
#
loop_
_entity.id
_entity.type
_entity.pdbx_description
1 polymer ?
#
loop_
_entity_poly.entity_id
_entity_poly.type
_entity_poly.pdbx_seq_one_letter_code
_entity_poly.pdbx_strand_id
1 'polypeptide(L)'
;MQKLVIGIDVSKEKLDLCLKLGEDILKEWVLPNTVEQLKSSFKSLLKEHKCNVSDVLICAEYTGQYTYPLCCACEELGVDLWLENPAQIKHSSGIQRGKNDKLDARKIAAYAVRFQDKARLFSLPEKNIASLRQLISERDLYIIDKGKYQGQLNDQKRFMSKSDYQKKSKRLKKLIEELETCITAIENEIEQLIDNDETLSKQHRLLCSVDGIGERTAIKMIVETNAFKDFDNARKFCCHAGVAPFEYISGSSIRSRNHVSNRADKSIKALLHMAALVVATRKKEGELREYYLKKTAEGKNKMSVLNAIRAKLVLRMFAVIKNDKPYQKNYQFSFA
;
A
#
# COMPACT_ATOMS: atom_id res chain seq x y z
N MET A 1 -4.66 -25.28 -22.08
CA MET A 1 -3.66 -24.75 -23.02
C MET A 1 -2.61 -23.98 -22.25
N GLN A 2 -1.34 -24.08 -22.64
CA GLN A 2 -0.26 -23.31 -22.03
C GLN A 2 -0.34 -21.86 -22.52
N LYS A 3 -0.43 -20.88 -21.59
CA LYS A 3 -0.49 -19.46 -21.98
C LYS A 3 0.86 -18.97 -22.49
N LEU A 4 0.84 -18.04 -23.42
CA LEU A 4 1.99 -17.20 -23.73
C LEU A 4 2.26 -16.28 -22.55
N VAL A 5 3.49 -16.20 -22.10
CA VAL A 5 3.87 -15.40 -20.94
C VAL A 5 4.84 -14.30 -21.37
N ILE A 6 4.53 -13.05 -21.02
CA ILE A 6 5.42 -11.91 -21.22
C ILE A 6 5.94 -11.47 -19.87
N GLY A 7 7.23 -11.63 -19.61
CA GLY A 7 7.90 -11.03 -18.46
C GLY A 7 8.42 -9.65 -18.82
N ILE A 8 8.15 -8.67 -17.96
CA ILE A 8 8.51 -7.26 -18.21
C ILE A 8 9.30 -6.71 -17.02
N ASP A 9 10.52 -6.27 -17.30
CA ASP A 9 11.27 -5.40 -16.38
C ASP A 9 10.94 -3.96 -16.69
N VAL A 10 10.42 -3.24 -15.65
CA VAL A 10 9.85 -1.90 -15.80
C VAL A 10 10.82 -0.86 -15.28
N SER A 11 11.24 0.05 -16.15
CA SER A 11 11.98 1.25 -15.77
C SER A 11 11.22 2.53 -16.17
N LYS A 12 11.73 3.69 -15.79
CA LYS A 12 11.08 4.98 -16.05
C LYS A 12 10.85 5.24 -17.53
N GLU A 13 11.89 5.06 -18.36
CA GLU A 13 11.88 5.47 -19.77
C GLU A 13 11.63 4.28 -20.72
N LYS A 14 11.96 3.05 -20.31
CA LYS A 14 11.91 1.87 -21.16
C LYS A 14 11.39 0.66 -20.39
N LEU A 15 10.96 -0.32 -21.16
CA LEU A 15 10.58 -1.65 -20.70
C LEU A 15 11.42 -2.66 -21.45
N ASP A 16 12.00 -3.63 -20.75
CA ASP A 16 12.63 -4.81 -21.33
C ASP A 16 11.63 -5.98 -21.24
N LEU A 17 11.37 -6.65 -22.37
CA LEU A 17 10.32 -7.66 -22.49
C LEU A 17 10.91 -9.00 -22.95
N CYS A 18 10.39 -10.09 -22.39
CA CYS A 18 10.71 -11.46 -22.77
C CYS A 18 9.43 -12.28 -22.92
N LEU A 19 9.16 -12.76 -24.15
CA LEU A 19 8.05 -13.66 -24.46
C LEU A 19 8.51 -15.11 -24.33
N LYS A 20 7.75 -15.91 -23.56
CA LYS A 20 7.98 -17.35 -23.40
C LYS A 20 6.71 -18.16 -23.70
N LEU A 21 6.94 -19.36 -24.21
CA LEU A 21 5.96 -20.44 -24.22
C LEU A 21 6.60 -21.65 -23.51
N GLY A 22 6.14 -21.95 -22.30
CA GLY A 22 6.83 -22.91 -21.45
C GLY A 22 8.26 -22.49 -21.14
N GLU A 23 9.23 -23.38 -21.43
CA GLU A 23 10.66 -23.08 -21.20
C GLU A 23 11.30 -22.29 -22.35
N ASP A 24 10.67 -22.23 -23.53
CA ASP A 24 11.25 -21.62 -24.75
C ASP A 24 11.07 -20.11 -24.74
N ILE A 25 12.16 -19.38 -25.03
CA ILE A 25 12.14 -17.94 -25.27
C ILE A 25 11.83 -17.74 -26.75
N LEU A 26 10.68 -17.12 -27.05
CA LEU A 26 10.26 -16.86 -28.43
C LEU A 26 10.78 -15.53 -28.96
N LYS A 27 10.79 -14.50 -28.09
CA LYS A 27 11.13 -13.12 -28.50
C LYS A 27 11.62 -12.30 -27.32
N GLU A 28 12.56 -11.40 -27.59
CA GLU A 28 12.99 -10.37 -26.64
C GLU A 28 13.06 -9.03 -27.37
N TRP A 29 12.56 -7.98 -26.72
CA TRP A 29 12.57 -6.63 -27.27
C TRP A 29 12.52 -5.58 -26.18
N VAL A 30 12.73 -4.33 -26.57
CA VAL A 30 12.68 -3.16 -25.70
C VAL A 30 11.65 -2.18 -26.27
N LEU A 31 10.88 -1.56 -25.39
CA LEU A 31 9.90 -0.53 -25.74
C LEU A 31 10.05 0.71 -24.86
N PRO A 32 9.72 1.91 -25.36
CA PRO A 32 9.46 3.06 -24.51
C PRO A 32 8.29 2.78 -23.56
N ASN A 33 8.39 3.29 -22.32
CA ASN A 33 7.35 3.11 -21.31
C ASN A 33 6.17 4.08 -21.54
N THR A 34 5.42 3.88 -22.62
CA THR A 34 4.21 4.64 -22.95
C THR A 34 3.05 3.72 -23.32
N VAL A 35 1.83 4.15 -23.04
CA VAL A 35 0.60 3.38 -23.29
C VAL A 35 0.48 3.00 -24.77
N GLU A 36 0.75 3.94 -25.70
CA GLU A 36 0.60 3.77 -27.14
C GLU A 36 1.54 2.69 -27.68
N GLN A 37 2.81 2.74 -27.26
CA GLN A 37 3.83 1.75 -27.71
C GLN A 37 3.53 0.36 -27.21
N LEU A 38 3.10 0.26 -25.95
CA LEU A 38 2.67 -1.00 -25.34
C LEU A 38 1.48 -1.61 -26.09
N LYS A 39 0.43 -0.80 -26.32
CA LYS A 39 -0.77 -1.26 -27.05
C LYS A 39 -0.45 -1.70 -28.46
N SER A 40 0.37 -0.94 -29.18
CA SER A 40 0.79 -1.27 -30.55
C SER A 40 1.57 -2.60 -30.57
N SER A 41 2.54 -2.76 -29.67
CA SER A 41 3.35 -3.96 -29.56
C SER A 41 2.52 -5.20 -29.20
N PHE A 42 1.63 -5.11 -28.21
CA PHE A 42 0.79 -6.24 -27.79
C PHE A 42 -0.22 -6.63 -28.89
N LYS A 43 -0.84 -5.67 -29.58
CA LYS A 43 -1.69 -5.98 -30.74
C LYS A 43 -0.94 -6.68 -31.86
N SER A 44 0.29 -6.26 -32.15
CA SER A 44 1.15 -6.90 -33.16
C SER A 44 1.50 -8.32 -32.77
N LEU A 45 1.84 -8.55 -31.49
CA LEU A 45 2.15 -9.87 -30.96
C LEU A 45 0.94 -10.83 -31.03
N LEU A 46 -0.25 -10.37 -30.65
CA LEU A 46 -1.47 -11.18 -30.75
C LEU A 46 -1.74 -11.62 -32.21
N LYS A 47 -1.52 -10.73 -33.18
CA LYS A 47 -1.63 -11.06 -34.61
C LYS A 47 -0.55 -12.04 -35.08
N GLU A 48 0.71 -11.79 -34.72
CA GLU A 48 1.88 -12.62 -35.07
C GLU A 48 1.68 -14.07 -34.60
N HIS A 49 1.21 -14.26 -33.37
CA HIS A 49 1.00 -15.60 -32.78
C HIS A 49 -0.43 -16.16 -32.97
N LYS A 50 -1.30 -15.44 -33.68
CA LYS A 50 -2.71 -15.84 -33.92
C LYS A 50 -3.45 -16.27 -32.65
N CYS A 51 -3.23 -15.56 -31.55
CA CYS A 51 -3.78 -15.85 -30.23
C CYS A 51 -4.74 -14.73 -29.76
N ASN A 52 -5.63 -15.10 -28.82
CA ASN A 52 -6.54 -14.17 -28.19
C ASN A 52 -5.89 -13.53 -26.96
N VAL A 53 -6.48 -12.46 -26.43
CA VAL A 53 -6.03 -11.79 -25.21
C VAL A 53 -6.02 -12.72 -24.00
N SER A 54 -6.97 -13.67 -23.92
CA SER A 54 -7.07 -14.68 -22.86
C SER A 54 -5.94 -15.70 -22.85
N ASP A 55 -5.22 -15.85 -23.98
CA ASP A 55 -4.12 -16.80 -24.14
C ASP A 55 -2.78 -16.21 -23.69
N VAL A 56 -2.75 -14.93 -23.29
CA VAL A 56 -1.55 -14.20 -22.88
C VAL A 56 -1.64 -13.82 -21.41
N LEU A 57 -0.54 -14.01 -20.68
CA LEU A 57 -0.35 -13.50 -19.33
C LEU A 57 0.87 -12.59 -19.32
N ILE A 58 0.68 -11.35 -18.91
CA ILE A 58 1.76 -10.40 -18.69
C ILE A 58 2.12 -10.41 -17.20
N CYS A 59 3.42 -10.53 -16.91
CA CYS A 59 3.92 -10.43 -15.54
C CYS A 59 5.00 -9.36 -15.47
N ALA A 60 4.91 -8.49 -14.46
CA ALA A 60 5.92 -7.47 -14.20
C ALA A 60 6.18 -7.31 -12.70
N GLU A 61 7.37 -6.82 -12.34
CA GLU A 61 7.62 -6.36 -10.97
C GLU A 61 6.87 -5.06 -10.70
N TYR A 62 6.25 -4.97 -9.51
CA TYR A 62 5.61 -3.72 -9.07
C TYR A 62 6.67 -2.68 -8.71
N THR A 63 6.88 -1.70 -9.59
CA THR A 63 7.85 -0.59 -9.45
C THR A 63 7.19 0.76 -9.19
N GLY A 64 6.03 0.75 -8.53
CA GLY A 64 5.28 1.97 -8.20
C GLY A 64 4.71 2.66 -9.43
N GLN A 65 4.89 3.99 -9.51
CA GLN A 65 4.29 4.81 -10.59
C GLN A 65 4.75 4.42 -12.01
N TYR A 66 5.91 3.83 -12.17
CA TYR A 66 6.42 3.45 -13.50
C TYR A 66 5.68 2.27 -14.13
N THR A 67 4.91 1.50 -13.34
CA THR A 67 4.02 0.45 -13.88
C THR A 67 2.71 0.98 -14.43
N TYR A 68 2.36 2.24 -14.17
CA TYR A 68 1.06 2.79 -14.54
C TYR A 68 0.76 2.74 -16.05
N PRO A 69 1.68 3.10 -16.99
CA PRO A 69 1.40 2.96 -18.42
C PRO A 69 1.12 1.52 -18.83
N LEU A 70 1.82 0.54 -18.24
CA LEU A 70 1.57 -0.88 -18.48
C LEU A 70 0.18 -1.30 -17.99
N CYS A 71 -0.23 -0.85 -16.80
CA CYS A 71 -1.56 -1.13 -16.26
C CYS A 71 -2.67 -0.60 -17.17
N CYS A 72 -2.55 0.65 -17.65
CA CYS A 72 -3.50 1.25 -18.58
C CYS A 72 -3.56 0.48 -19.90
N ALA A 73 -2.41 0.12 -20.47
CA ALA A 73 -2.37 -0.59 -21.75
C ALA A 73 -3.02 -1.99 -21.64
N CYS A 74 -2.78 -2.71 -20.54
CA CYS A 74 -3.37 -4.04 -20.31
C CYS A 74 -4.89 -3.93 -20.09
N GLU A 75 -5.36 -2.98 -19.28
CA GLU A 75 -6.77 -2.73 -19.03
C GLU A 75 -7.53 -2.42 -20.33
N GLU A 76 -7.00 -1.48 -21.15
CA GLU A 76 -7.64 -1.10 -22.43
C GLU A 76 -7.66 -2.23 -23.47
N LEU A 77 -6.73 -3.18 -23.40
CA LEU A 77 -6.67 -4.33 -24.29
C LEU A 77 -7.39 -5.56 -23.74
N GLY A 78 -7.75 -5.57 -22.47
CA GLY A 78 -8.30 -6.73 -21.78
C GLY A 78 -7.32 -7.88 -21.62
N VAL A 79 -6.01 -7.60 -21.53
CA VAL A 79 -4.96 -8.62 -21.35
C VAL A 79 -4.68 -8.83 -19.86
N ASP A 80 -4.58 -10.09 -19.45
CA ASP A 80 -4.27 -10.47 -18.07
C ASP A 80 -2.91 -9.91 -17.63
N LEU A 81 -2.90 -9.05 -16.62
CA LEU A 81 -1.71 -8.49 -16.00
C LEU A 81 -1.52 -9.02 -14.57
N TRP A 82 -0.34 -9.53 -14.28
CA TRP A 82 0.08 -9.94 -12.95
C TRP A 82 1.23 -9.04 -12.47
N LEU A 83 0.97 -8.15 -11.52
CA LEU A 83 1.99 -7.36 -10.84
C LEU A 83 2.46 -8.11 -9.60
N GLU A 84 3.73 -8.52 -9.59
CA GLU A 84 4.28 -9.30 -8.49
C GLU A 84 5.25 -8.46 -7.64
N ASN A 85 5.37 -8.85 -6.38
CA ASN A 85 6.34 -8.25 -5.47
C ASN A 85 7.77 -8.67 -5.90
N PRO A 86 8.69 -7.70 -6.09
CA PRO A 86 10.08 -7.98 -6.49
C PRO A 86 10.78 -9.03 -5.62
N ALA A 87 10.46 -9.07 -4.32
CA ALA A 87 11.03 -10.05 -3.40
C ALA A 87 10.60 -11.50 -3.72
N GLN A 88 9.38 -11.72 -4.21
CA GLN A 88 8.91 -13.07 -4.59
C GLN A 88 9.69 -13.58 -5.81
N ILE A 89 9.82 -12.75 -6.84
CA ILE A 89 10.57 -13.10 -8.04
C ILE A 89 12.03 -13.39 -7.68
N LYS A 90 12.66 -12.51 -6.90
CA LYS A 90 14.04 -12.66 -6.45
C LYS A 90 14.27 -13.96 -5.66
N HIS A 91 13.38 -14.30 -4.71
CA HIS A 91 13.53 -15.50 -3.89
C HIS A 91 13.29 -16.81 -4.68
N SER A 92 12.55 -16.75 -5.79
CA SER A 92 12.27 -17.91 -6.63
C SER A 92 13.40 -18.21 -7.63
N SER A 93 14.27 -17.24 -7.89
CA SER A 93 15.27 -17.32 -8.98
C SER A 93 16.58 -18.00 -8.58
N GLY A 94 16.77 -18.39 -7.31
CA GLY A 94 18.02 -18.97 -6.81
C GLY A 94 19.18 -17.97 -6.76
N ILE A 95 20.41 -18.49 -6.56
CA ILE A 95 21.63 -17.67 -6.52
C ILE A 95 22.06 -17.34 -7.95
N GLN A 96 22.07 -16.07 -8.30
CA GLN A 96 22.48 -15.61 -9.63
C GLN A 96 23.64 -14.62 -9.55
N ARG A 97 24.54 -14.68 -10.53
CA ARG A 97 25.65 -13.76 -10.71
C ARG A 97 25.36 -12.86 -11.92
N GLY A 98 25.54 -11.56 -11.76
CA GLY A 98 25.31 -10.55 -12.80
C GLY A 98 23.88 -9.94 -12.75
N LYS A 99 23.80 -8.67 -13.17
CA LYS A 99 22.54 -7.92 -13.29
C LYS A 99 22.48 -7.27 -14.67
N ASN A 100 21.39 -7.53 -15.40
CA ASN A 100 21.11 -6.93 -16.69
C ASN A 100 19.59 -6.95 -16.90
N ASP A 101 19.01 -5.85 -17.37
CA ASP A 101 17.57 -5.65 -17.54
C ASP A 101 16.93 -6.77 -18.40
N LYS A 102 17.61 -7.23 -19.47
CA LYS A 102 17.16 -8.39 -20.27
C LYS A 102 17.08 -9.68 -19.47
N LEU A 103 18.09 -9.93 -18.61
CA LEU A 103 18.07 -11.10 -17.72
C LEU A 103 16.94 -10.98 -16.67
N ASP A 104 16.63 -9.78 -16.22
CA ASP A 104 15.57 -9.58 -15.26
C ASP A 104 14.19 -9.79 -15.92
N ALA A 105 13.94 -9.33 -17.15
CA ALA A 105 12.74 -9.68 -17.92
C ALA A 105 12.58 -11.20 -18.14
N ARG A 106 13.69 -11.94 -18.45
CA ARG A 106 13.68 -13.41 -18.56
C ARG A 106 13.30 -14.09 -17.24
N LYS A 107 13.82 -13.60 -16.11
CA LYS A 107 13.52 -14.14 -14.79
C LYS A 107 12.04 -13.93 -14.43
N ILE A 108 11.50 -12.74 -14.72
CA ILE A 108 10.09 -12.43 -14.52
C ILE A 108 9.23 -13.38 -15.38
N ALA A 109 9.58 -13.58 -16.65
CA ALA A 109 8.87 -14.52 -17.52
C ALA A 109 8.95 -15.96 -17.00
N ALA A 110 10.13 -16.44 -16.60
CA ALA A 110 10.32 -17.78 -16.05
C ALA A 110 9.57 -17.98 -14.72
N TYR A 111 9.55 -16.95 -13.86
CA TYR A 111 8.73 -16.93 -12.65
C TYR A 111 7.25 -17.11 -12.97
N ALA A 112 6.74 -16.33 -13.91
CA ALA A 112 5.34 -16.37 -14.28
C ALA A 112 4.92 -17.70 -14.94
N VAL A 113 5.77 -18.30 -15.77
CA VAL A 113 5.54 -19.66 -16.30
C VAL A 113 5.44 -20.69 -15.17
N ARG A 114 6.36 -20.63 -14.20
CA ARG A 114 6.44 -21.62 -13.11
C ARG A 114 5.31 -21.50 -12.09
N PHE A 115 4.84 -20.28 -11.81
CA PHE A 115 3.86 -19.99 -10.76
C PHE A 115 2.54 -19.44 -11.32
N GLN A 116 2.19 -19.78 -12.55
CA GLN A 116 0.98 -19.31 -13.24
C GLN A 116 -0.31 -19.61 -12.46
N ASP A 117 -0.34 -20.75 -11.74
CA ASP A 117 -1.42 -21.17 -10.86
C ASP A 117 -1.64 -20.23 -9.66
N LYS A 118 -0.65 -19.41 -9.31
CA LYS A 118 -0.69 -18.44 -8.23
C LYS A 118 -0.89 -17.01 -8.70
N ALA A 119 -1.06 -16.80 -10.00
CA ALA A 119 -1.22 -15.47 -10.56
C ALA A 119 -2.41 -14.73 -9.94
N ARG A 120 -2.15 -13.53 -9.47
CA ARG A 120 -3.19 -12.59 -9.02
C ARG A 120 -3.30 -11.49 -10.05
N LEU A 121 -4.36 -11.56 -10.82
CA LEU A 121 -4.58 -10.59 -11.88
C LEU A 121 -4.81 -9.20 -11.27
N PHE A 122 -4.10 -8.23 -11.82
CA PHE A 122 -4.22 -6.84 -11.44
C PHE A 122 -5.39 -6.20 -12.21
N SER A 123 -6.16 -5.39 -11.52
CA SER A 123 -7.12 -4.47 -12.11
C SER A 123 -6.84 -3.07 -11.61
N LEU A 124 -7.07 -2.06 -12.45
CA LEU A 124 -6.95 -0.69 -12.01
C LEU A 124 -7.97 -0.42 -10.89
N PRO A 125 -7.59 0.30 -9.84
CA PRO A 125 -8.54 0.73 -8.82
C PRO A 125 -9.58 1.66 -9.44
N GLU A 126 -10.77 1.70 -8.85
CA GLU A 126 -11.80 2.65 -9.26
C GLU A 126 -11.24 4.09 -9.25
N LYS A 127 -11.74 4.91 -10.18
CA LYS A 127 -11.25 6.28 -10.39
C LYS A 127 -11.18 7.09 -9.08
N ASN A 128 -12.22 7.01 -8.25
CA ASN A 128 -12.27 7.75 -6.98
C ASN A 128 -11.19 7.27 -6.00
N ILE A 129 -10.94 5.95 -5.92
CA ILE A 129 -9.85 5.39 -5.09
C ILE A 129 -8.47 5.79 -5.61
N ALA A 130 -8.28 5.78 -6.92
CA ALA A 130 -7.02 6.23 -7.53
C ALA A 130 -6.76 7.72 -7.24
N SER A 131 -7.78 8.57 -7.39
CA SER A 131 -7.71 10.01 -7.06
C SER A 131 -7.42 10.23 -5.58
N LEU A 132 -8.12 9.55 -4.68
CA LEU A 132 -7.86 9.64 -3.23
C LEU A 132 -6.43 9.24 -2.88
N ARG A 133 -5.90 8.16 -3.50
CA ARG A 133 -4.51 7.73 -3.29
C ARG A 133 -3.51 8.81 -3.68
N GLN A 134 -3.72 9.46 -4.81
CA GLN A 134 -2.88 10.54 -5.30
C GLN A 134 -2.93 11.75 -4.36
N LEU A 135 -4.12 12.22 -3.99
CA LEU A 135 -4.32 13.36 -3.08
C LEU A 135 -3.69 13.11 -1.70
N ILE A 136 -3.85 11.91 -1.14
CA ILE A 136 -3.20 11.53 0.14
C ILE A 136 -1.68 11.59 0.01
N SER A 137 -1.12 11.08 -1.08
CA SER A 137 0.33 11.08 -1.31
C SER A 137 0.87 12.51 -1.42
N GLU A 138 0.18 13.38 -2.14
CA GLU A 138 0.53 14.79 -2.30
C GLU A 138 0.41 15.55 -0.97
N ARG A 139 -0.67 15.36 -0.25
CA ARG A 139 -0.87 15.92 1.08
C ARG A 139 0.24 15.52 2.05
N ASP A 140 0.61 14.24 2.08
CA ASP A 140 1.66 13.73 2.96
C ASP A 140 3.03 14.34 2.60
N LEU A 141 3.31 14.58 1.32
CA LEU A 141 4.50 15.31 0.86
C LEU A 141 4.53 16.73 1.43
N TYR A 142 3.44 17.48 1.30
CA TYR A 142 3.37 18.86 1.80
C TYR A 142 3.46 18.95 3.33
N ILE A 143 2.89 17.99 4.05
CA ILE A 143 3.03 17.89 5.52
C ILE A 143 4.49 17.67 5.93
N ILE A 144 5.20 16.79 5.21
CA ILE A 144 6.63 16.54 5.48
C ILE A 144 7.45 17.80 5.23
N ASP A 145 7.23 18.49 4.12
CA ASP A 145 7.98 19.70 3.77
C ASP A 145 7.65 20.85 4.74
N LYS A 146 6.40 21.05 5.11
CA LYS A 146 6.00 21.99 6.17
C LYS A 146 6.74 21.69 7.47
N GLY A 147 6.81 20.42 7.88
CA GLY A 147 7.55 20.00 9.08
C GLY A 147 9.03 20.32 9.03
N LYS A 148 9.69 20.15 7.87
CA LYS A 148 11.10 20.55 7.67
C LYS A 148 11.30 22.06 7.86
N TYR A 149 10.42 22.88 7.29
CA TYR A 149 10.53 24.34 7.41
C TYR A 149 10.22 24.84 8.81
N GLN A 150 9.26 24.23 9.51
CA GLN A 150 8.98 24.52 10.92
C GLN A 150 10.16 24.14 11.82
N GLY A 151 10.80 22.99 11.58
CA GLY A 151 12.04 22.59 12.26
C GLY A 151 13.14 23.63 12.08
N GLN A 152 13.36 24.09 10.83
CA GLN A 152 14.35 25.15 10.56
C GLN A 152 14.06 26.45 11.31
N LEU A 153 12.80 26.86 11.45
CA LEU A 153 12.42 28.05 12.22
C LEU A 153 12.75 27.90 13.71
N ASN A 154 12.50 26.71 14.27
CA ASN A 154 12.68 26.49 15.70
C ASN A 154 14.17 26.36 16.09
N ASP A 155 14.93 25.61 15.29
CA ASP A 155 16.29 25.20 15.65
C ASP A 155 17.33 26.28 15.38
N GLN A 156 17.19 27.06 14.30
CA GLN A 156 18.25 27.94 13.82
C GLN A 156 18.31 29.30 14.51
N LYS A 157 17.34 29.69 15.30
CA LYS A 157 17.27 30.97 16.00
C LYS A 157 18.53 31.24 16.86
N ARG A 158 19.15 30.18 17.39
CA ARG A 158 20.32 30.29 18.29
C ARG A 158 21.67 30.26 17.55
N PHE A 159 21.68 29.90 16.26
CA PHE A 159 22.91 29.59 15.51
C PHE A 159 23.18 30.56 14.37
N MET A 160 22.49 31.72 14.32
CA MET A 160 22.72 32.72 13.30
C MET A 160 22.46 34.12 13.85
N SER A 161 22.93 35.16 13.13
CA SER A 161 22.71 36.56 13.52
C SER A 161 21.19 36.87 13.56
N LYS A 162 20.76 37.77 14.43
CA LYS A 162 19.37 38.20 14.54
C LYS A 162 18.82 38.71 13.21
N SER A 163 19.62 39.49 12.46
CA SER A 163 19.25 40.04 11.15
C SER A 163 18.99 38.92 10.11
N ASP A 164 19.93 37.95 10.02
CA ASP A 164 19.84 36.88 9.05
C ASP A 164 18.68 35.91 9.39
N TYR A 165 18.51 35.65 10.69
CA TYR A 165 17.36 34.86 11.15
C TYR A 165 16.04 35.53 10.79
N GLN A 166 15.88 36.84 10.97
CA GLN A 166 14.65 37.56 10.61
C GLN A 166 14.35 37.44 9.11
N LYS A 167 15.37 37.66 8.25
CA LYS A 167 15.20 37.52 6.79
C LYS A 167 14.80 36.09 6.40
N LYS A 168 15.49 35.08 6.96
CA LYS A 168 15.21 33.66 6.71
C LYS A 168 13.82 33.29 7.24
N SER A 169 13.49 33.70 8.45
CA SER A 169 12.20 33.42 9.10
C SER A 169 11.03 33.94 8.27
N LYS A 170 11.14 35.19 7.71
CA LYS A 170 10.09 35.75 6.84
C LYS A 170 9.84 34.89 5.59
N ARG A 171 10.91 34.39 4.95
CA ARG A 171 10.78 33.51 3.78
C ARG A 171 10.18 32.15 4.12
N LEU A 172 10.64 31.54 5.23
CA LEU A 172 10.13 30.23 5.65
C LEU A 172 8.67 30.30 6.08
N LYS A 173 8.25 31.36 6.76
CA LYS A 173 6.84 31.55 7.14
C LYS A 173 5.94 31.62 5.91
N LYS A 174 6.35 32.38 4.87
CA LYS A 174 5.59 32.43 3.61
C LYS A 174 5.44 31.06 2.96
N LEU A 175 6.53 30.26 2.91
CA LEU A 175 6.47 28.89 2.37
C LEU A 175 5.53 27.98 3.20
N ILE A 176 5.53 28.13 4.53
CA ILE A 176 4.65 27.36 5.42
C ILE A 176 3.19 27.74 5.16
N GLU A 177 2.89 29.04 5.03
CA GLU A 177 1.53 29.55 4.73
C GLU A 177 1.01 29.01 3.39
N GLU A 178 1.83 29.01 2.35
CA GLU A 178 1.47 28.43 1.04
C GLU A 178 1.20 26.92 1.13
N LEU A 179 2.07 26.19 1.86
CA LEU A 179 1.85 24.75 2.08
C LEU A 179 0.58 24.47 2.89
N GLU A 180 0.26 25.30 3.87
CA GLU A 180 -1.00 25.18 4.65
C GLU A 180 -2.22 25.40 3.75
N THR A 181 -2.16 26.36 2.85
CA THR A 181 -3.21 26.62 1.88
C THR A 181 -3.41 25.43 0.93
N CYS A 182 -2.31 24.88 0.38
CA CYS A 182 -2.36 23.68 -0.47
C CYS A 182 -2.91 22.46 0.29
N ILE A 183 -2.46 22.21 1.53
CA ILE A 183 -2.94 21.11 2.36
C ILE A 183 -4.45 21.23 2.58
N THR A 184 -4.94 22.44 2.91
CA THR A 184 -6.37 22.68 3.12
C THR A 184 -7.18 22.44 1.85
N ALA A 185 -6.70 22.89 0.70
CA ALA A 185 -7.35 22.64 -0.58
C ALA A 185 -7.47 21.15 -0.89
N ILE A 186 -6.38 20.38 -0.68
CA ILE A 186 -6.38 18.93 -0.88
C ILE A 186 -7.32 18.22 0.11
N GLU A 187 -7.35 18.64 1.37
CA GLU A 187 -8.25 18.06 2.38
C GLU A 187 -9.72 18.27 1.99
N ASN A 188 -10.08 19.46 1.47
CA ASN A 188 -11.42 19.73 0.95
C ASN A 188 -11.75 18.88 -0.28
N GLU A 189 -10.81 18.68 -1.21
CA GLU A 189 -11.00 17.82 -2.38
C GLU A 189 -11.20 16.35 -1.99
N ILE A 190 -10.44 15.85 -1.01
CA ILE A 190 -10.63 14.51 -0.44
C ILE A 190 -12.03 14.35 0.15
N GLU A 191 -12.50 15.33 0.92
CA GLU A 191 -13.81 15.32 1.55
C GLU A 191 -14.91 15.28 0.46
N GLN A 192 -14.82 16.14 -0.55
CA GLN A 192 -15.76 16.15 -1.68
C GLN A 192 -15.81 14.82 -2.44
N LEU A 193 -14.65 14.19 -2.69
CA LEU A 193 -14.60 12.88 -3.35
C LEU A 193 -15.30 11.78 -2.53
N ILE A 194 -15.17 11.84 -1.20
CA ILE A 194 -15.81 10.87 -0.31
C ILE A 194 -17.31 11.13 -0.26
N ASP A 195 -17.74 12.38 -0.14
CA ASP A 195 -19.16 12.74 0.02
C ASP A 195 -19.96 12.49 -1.26
N ASN A 196 -19.33 12.66 -2.43
CA ASN A 196 -19.95 12.42 -3.72
C ASN A 196 -20.06 10.93 -4.10
N ASP A 197 -19.42 10.02 -3.34
CA ASP A 197 -19.48 8.58 -3.56
C ASP A 197 -20.19 7.91 -2.37
N GLU A 198 -21.38 7.39 -2.61
CA GLU A 198 -22.23 6.80 -1.56
C GLU A 198 -21.52 5.65 -0.83
N THR A 199 -20.78 4.79 -1.56
CA THR A 199 -20.05 3.66 -0.99
C THR A 199 -18.92 4.13 -0.10
N LEU A 200 -18.10 5.09 -0.58
CA LEU A 200 -16.98 5.65 0.17
C LEU A 200 -17.46 6.42 1.40
N SER A 201 -18.49 7.25 1.25
CA SER A 201 -19.11 7.99 2.36
C SER A 201 -19.63 7.06 3.45
N LYS A 202 -20.32 5.98 3.06
CA LYS A 202 -20.80 4.97 4.00
C LYS A 202 -19.65 4.25 4.71
N GLN A 203 -18.64 3.79 3.98
CA GLN A 203 -17.46 3.14 4.57
C GLN A 203 -16.72 4.08 5.51
N HIS A 204 -16.54 5.35 5.13
CA HIS A 204 -15.88 6.36 5.95
C HIS A 204 -16.62 6.55 7.30
N ARG A 205 -17.95 6.73 7.27
CA ARG A 205 -18.77 6.85 8.49
C ARG A 205 -18.68 5.62 9.38
N LEU A 206 -18.74 4.41 8.80
CA LEU A 206 -18.61 3.17 9.54
C LEU A 206 -17.25 3.05 10.22
N LEU A 207 -16.18 3.37 9.53
CA LEU A 207 -14.82 3.33 10.08
C LEU A 207 -14.63 4.35 11.21
N CYS A 208 -15.10 5.58 11.03
CA CYS A 208 -15.03 6.63 12.05
C CYS A 208 -15.87 6.31 13.32
N SER A 209 -16.84 5.40 13.22
CA SER A 209 -17.57 4.92 14.40
C SER A 209 -16.71 4.08 15.35
N VAL A 210 -15.59 3.52 14.87
CA VAL A 210 -14.68 2.70 15.69
C VAL A 210 -13.85 3.61 16.59
N ASP A 211 -13.89 3.35 17.89
CA ASP A 211 -13.12 4.10 18.88
C ASP A 211 -11.64 4.22 18.53
N GLY A 212 -11.15 5.47 18.43
CA GLY A 212 -9.76 5.79 18.12
C GLY A 212 -9.42 5.87 16.64
N ILE A 213 -10.37 5.58 15.76
CA ILE A 213 -10.23 5.76 14.31
C ILE A 213 -10.79 7.15 13.95
N GLY A 214 -9.92 8.03 13.49
CA GLY A 214 -10.28 9.33 12.94
C GLY A 214 -10.30 9.30 11.42
N GLU A 215 -10.77 10.38 10.82
CA GLU A 215 -10.93 10.57 9.37
C GLU A 215 -9.72 10.13 8.55
N ARG A 216 -8.53 10.60 8.92
CA ARG A 216 -7.27 10.23 8.22
C ARG A 216 -7.01 8.73 8.21
N THR A 217 -7.26 8.06 9.33
CA THR A 217 -7.07 6.61 9.41
C THR A 217 -8.14 5.88 8.61
N ALA A 218 -9.38 6.35 8.65
CA ALA A 218 -10.50 5.81 7.88
C ALA A 218 -10.22 5.91 6.36
N ILE A 219 -9.86 7.10 5.88
CA ILE A 219 -9.55 7.35 4.46
C ILE A 219 -8.36 6.49 4.01
N LYS A 220 -7.28 6.44 4.81
CA LYS A 220 -6.11 5.60 4.49
C LYS A 220 -6.49 4.12 4.43
N MET A 221 -7.36 3.63 5.33
CA MET A 221 -7.88 2.26 5.29
C MET A 221 -8.65 1.98 3.99
N ILE A 222 -9.54 2.88 3.57
CA ILE A 222 -10.31 2.75 2.33
C ILE A 222 -9.36 2.62 1.13
N VAL A 223 -8.36 3.50 1.04
CA VAL A 223 -7.40 3.52 -0.08
C VAL A 223 -6.49 2.28 -0.09
N GLU A 224 -5.94 1.88 1.08
CA GLU A 224 -5.02 0.74 1.18
C GLU A 224 -5.71 -0.61 0.96
N THR A 225 -7.01 -0.69 1.22
CA THR A 225 -7.79 -1.90 1.01
C THR A 225 -8.55 -1.92 -0.33
N ASN A 226 -8.40 -0.87 -1.15
CA ASN A 226 -9.19 -0.68 -2.37
C ASN A 226 -10.69 -0.80 -2.05
N ALA A 227 -11.18 0.02 -1.13
CA ALA A 227 -12.55 -0.04 -0.59
C ALA A 227 -12.92 -1.44 -0.04
N PHE A 228 -11.98 -2.12 0.62
CA PHE A 228 -12.09 -3.46 1.20
C PHE A 228 -12.27 -4.60 0.17
N LYS A 229 -11.90 -4.38 -1.11
CA LYS A 229 -11.94 -5.39 -2.17
C LYS A 229 -10.68 -6.28 -2.19
N ASP A 230 -9.51 -5.75 -1.84
CA ASP A 230 -8.22 -6.46 -1.97
C ASP A 230 -7.92 -7.41 -0.81
N PHE A 231 -8.69 -7.35 0.28
CA PHE A 231 -8.46 -8.15 1.48
C PHE A 231 -9.71 -8.86 1.96
N ASP A 232 -9.77 -10.18 1.85
CA ASP A 232 -10.90 -11.02 2.29
C ASP A 232 -11.13 -10.96 3.80
N ASN A 233 -10.04 -10.68 4.58
CA ASN A 233 -10.14 -10.67 6.03
C ASN A 233 -9.07 -9.77 6.68
N ALA A 234 -9.38 -9.34 7.89
CA ALA A 234 -8.54 -8.48 8.71
C ALA A 234 -7.14 -9.06 9.01
N ARG A 235 -7.00 -10.40 9.07
CA ARG A 235 -5.72 -11.04 9.41
C ARG A 235 -4.71 -10.87 8.27
N LYS A 236 -5.15 -11.00 7.01
CA LYS A 236 -4.31 -10.71 5.83
C LYS A 236 -3.86 -9.25 5.83
N PHE A 237 -4.79 -8.32 6.13
CA PHE A 237 -4.44 -6.91 6.25
C PHE A 237 -3.48 -6.63 7.42
N CYS A 238 -3.63 -7.30 8.57
CA CYS A 238 -2.67 -7.18 9.68
C CYS A 238 -1.24 -7.59 9.27
N CYS A 239 -1.10 -8.59 8.39
CA CYS A 239 0.20 -8.96 7.81
C CYS A 239 0.76 -7.84 6.93
N HIS A 240 -0.07 -7.28 6.03
CA HIS A 240 0.28 -6.14 5.17
C HIS A 240 0.69 -4.91 5.98
N ALA A 241 -0.08 -4.54 6.99
CA ALA A 241 0.20 -3.42 7.90
C ALA A 241 1.35 -3.68 8.89
N GLY A 242 1.94 -4.89 8.90
CA GLY A 242 3.04 -5.23 9.81
C GLY A 242 2.67 -5.19 11.29
N VAL A 243 1.43 -5.55 11.62
CA VAL A 243 0.96 -5.67 13.02
C VAL A 243 0.70 -7.11 13.44
N ALA A 244 0.69 -8.07 12.50
CA ALA A 244 0.65 -9.50 12.81
C ALA A 244 2.04 -9.98 13.23
N PRO A 245 2.19 -10.60 14.40
CA PRO A 245 3.44 -11.23 14.79
C PRO A 245 3.57 -12.61 14.11
N PHE A 246 4.80 -12.95 13.69
CA PHE A 246 5.14 -14.25 13.15
C PHE A 246 6.08 -14.99 14.11
N GLU A 247 5.88 -16.28 14.24
CA GLU A 247 6.80 -17.15 14.96
C GLU A 247 8.05 -17.39 14.11
N TYR A 248 9.19 -17.44 14.78
CA TYR A 248 10.46 -17.80 14.17
C TYR A 248 11.10 -18.91 15.01
N ILE A 249 10.78 -20.15 14.65
CA ILE A 249 11.24 -21.35 15.31
C ILE A 249 11.90 -22.24 14.26
N SER A 250 13.11 -22.69 14.51
CA SER A 250 13.81 -23.66 13.65
C SER A 250 14.43 -24.75 14.53
N GLY A 251 13.90 -25.95 14.43
CA GLY A 251 14.33 -27.10 15.22
C GLY A 251 14.29 -26.87 16.73
N SER A 252 15.18 -27.50 17.45
CA SER A 252 15.34 -27.36 18.91
C SER A 252 16.23 -26.17 19.30
N SER A 253 17.02 -25.62 18.38
CA SER A 253 18.10 -24.68 18.67
C SER A 253 17.69 -23.22 18.55
N ILE A 254 16.66 -22.87 17.74
CA ILE A 254 16.23 -21.49 17.54
C ILE A 254 14.82 -21.29 18.05
N ARG A 255 14.68 -20.60 19.19
CA ARG A 255 13.41 -20.07 19.70
C ARG A 255 13.54 -18.57 19.87
N SER A 256 13.20 -17.81 18.85
CA SER A 256 13.14 -16.34 18.97
C SER A 256 11.75 -15.88 19.43
N ARG A 257 11.70 -14.65 19.97
CA ARG A 257 10.40 -14.01 20.25
C ARG A 257 9.68 -13.73 18.94
N ASN A 258 8.36 -13.81 18.96
CA ASN A 258 7.54 -13.46 17.82
C ASN A 258 7.80 -12.01 17.37
N HIS A 259 8.09 -11.81 16.09
CA HIS A 259 8.38 -10.51 15.52
C HIS A 259 7.36 -10.14 14.44
N VAL A 260 7.05 -8.86 14.36
CA VAL A 260 6.31 -8.32 13.20
C VAL A 260 7.26 -8.17 12.01
N SER A 261 6.75 -8.38 10.80
CA SER A 261 7.55 -8.22 9.59
C SER A 261 8.02 -6.77 9.42
N ASN A 262 9.27 -6.61 8.96
CA ASN A 262 9.78 -5.31 8.49
C ASN A 262 9.29 -4.98 7.07
N ARG A 263 8.79 -5.97 6.33
CA ARG A 263 8.13 -5.84 5.03
C ARG A 263 6.67 -5.48 5.26
N ALA A 264 6.41 -4.20 5.51
CA ALA A 264 5.08 -3.72 5.85
C ALA A 264 4.90 -2.29 5.39
N ASP A 265 3.67 -1.88 5.14
CA ASP A 265 3.36 -0.48 4.92
C ASP A 265 3.58 0.30 6.23
N LYS A 266 4.62 1.17 6.20
CA LYS A 266 5.01 1.95 7.38
C LYS A 266 4.02 3.08 7.67
N SER A 267 3.33 3.60 6.65
CA SER A 267 2.42 4.72 6.79
C SER A 267 1.15 4.31 7.53
N ILE A 268 0.52 3.21 7.09
CA ILE A 268 -0.66 2.67 7.79
C ILE A 268 -0.30 2.15 9.19
N LYS A 269 0.89 1.55 9.35
CA LYS A 269 1.38 1.12 10.66
C LYS A 269 1.51 2.28 11.65
N ALA A 270 1.97 3.45 11.19
CA ALA A 270 2.08 4.65 12.02
C ALA A 270 0.70 5.19 12.44
N LEU A 271 -0.26 5.26 11.51
CA LEU A 271 -1.63 5.67 11.82
C LEU A 271 -2.30 4.74 12.83
N LEU A 272 -2.17 3.42 12.63
CA LEU A 272 -2.67 2.42 13.58
C LEU A 272 -1.98 2.53 14.94
N HIS A 273 -0.71 2.94 15.00
CA HIS A 273 -0.02 3.18 16.25
C HIS A 273 -0.59 4.39 17.00
N MET A 274 -0.83 5.49 16.29
CA MET A 274 -1.45 6.66 16.89
C MET A 274 -2.87 6.36 17.39
N ALA A 275 -3.66 5.63 16.60
CA ALA A 275 -4.98 5.17 17.01
C ALA A 275 -4.92 4.30 18.29
N ALA A 276 -3.99 3.35 18.35
CA ALA A 276 -3.78 2.50 19.51
C ALA A 276 -3.35 3.30 20.75
N LEU A 277 -2.47 4.29 20.59
CA LEU A 277 -2.08 5.18 21.69
C LEU A 277 -3.27 5.98 22.21
N VAL A 278 -4.09 6.54 21.34
CA VAL A 278 -5.29 7.31 21.74
C VAL A 278 -6.21 6.45 22.60
N VAL A 279 -6.57 5.25 22.16
CA VAL A 279 -7.49 4.38 22.92
C VAL A 279 -6.86 3.81 24.19
N ALA A 280 -5.55 3.60 24.22
CA ALA A 280 -4.84 3.05 25.38
C ALA A 280 -4.57 4.08 26.47
N THR A 281 -4.32 5.36 26.11
CA THR A 281 -3.78 6.34 27.05
C THR A 281 -4.63 7.59 27.23
N ARG A 282 -5.33 8.06 26.18
CA ARG A 282 -6.08 9.32 26.23
C ARG A 282 -7.56 9.16 26.57
N LYS A 283 -8.18 8.05 26.18
CA LYS A 283 -9.57 7.77 26.59
C LYS A 283 -9.63 7.46 28.08
N LYS A 284 -10.66 7.93 28.77
CA LYS A 284 -10.83 7.71 30.23
C LYS A 284 -11.29 6.26 30.51
N GLU A 285 -12.06 5.67 29.63
CA GLU A 285 -12.70 4.35 29.74
C GLU A 285 -12.77 3.62 28.39
N GLY A 286 -13.07 2.34 28.40
CA GLY A 286 -13.28 1.50 27.23
C GLY A 286 -12.45 0.23 27.22
N GLU A 287 -12.99 -0.81 26.58
CA GLU A 287 -12.44 -2.18 26.54
C GLU A 287 -10.95 -2.26 26.16
N LEU A 288 -10.51 -1.46 25.19
CA LEU A 288 -9.11 -1.49 24.76
C LEU A 288 -8.18 -0.81 25.77
N ARG A 289 -8.67 0.19 26.50
CA ARG A 289 -7.94 0.79 27.62
C ARG A 289 -7.80 -0.20 28.77
N GLU A 290 -8.88 -0.83 29.18
CA GLU A 290 -8.88 -1.86 30.22
C GLU A 290 -7.94 -3.01 29.86
N TYR A 291 -8.00 -3.47 28.60
CA TYR A 291 -7.06 -4.46 28.08
C TYR A 291 -5.61 -3.99 28.22
N TYR A 292 -5.31 -2.72 27.85
CA TYR A 292 -3.98 -2.15 27.99
C TYR A 292 -3.50 -2.14 29.45
N LEU A 293 -4.32 -1.62 30.34
CA LEU A 293 -4.00 -1.52 31.77
C LEU A 293 -3.79 -2.92 32.39
N LYS A 294 -4.70 -3.85 32.13
CA LYS A 294 -4.60 -5.23 32.59
C LYS A 294 -3.31 -5.91 32.12
N LYS A 295 -3.01 -5.83 30.82
CA LYS A 295 -1.83 -6.51 30.25
C LYS A 295 -0.51 -5.87 30.66
N THR A 296 -0.48 -4.57 30.90
CA THR A 296 0.72 -3.91 31.43
C THR A 296 0.92 -4.20 32.92
N ALA A 297 -0.13 -4.33 33.72
CA ALA A 297 -0.09 -4.76 35.12
C ALA A 297 0.40 -6.23 35.24
N GLU A 298 0.06 -7.10 34.27
CA GLU A 298 0.58 -8.47 34.16
C GLU A 298 2.09 -8.50 33.75
N GLY A 299 2.77 -7.35 33.64
CA GLY A 299 4.20 -7.26 33.30
C GLY A 299 4.50 -7.38 31.79
N LYS A 300 3.50 -7.36 30.89
CA LYS A 300 3.76 -7.41 29.44
C LYS A 300 4.34 -6.10 28.93
N ASN A 301 5.28 -6.20 27.98
CA ASN A 301 5.90 -5.04 27.37
C ASN A 301 4.84 -4.13 26.69
N LYS A 302 4.85 -2.83 27.03
CA LYS A 302 3.88 -1.84 26.55
C LYS A 302 3.73 -1.81 25.03
N MET A 303 4.85 -1.90 24.28
CA MET A 303 4.81 -1.90 22.81
C MET A 303 4.16 -3.16 22.24
N SER A 304 4.35 -4.31 22.88
CA SER A 304 3.67 -5.56 22.49
C SER A 304 2.16 -5.47 22.74
N VAL A 305 1.74 -4.86 23.86
CA VAL A 305 0.32 -4.62 24.15
C VAL A 305 -0.29 -3.64 23.15
N LEU A 306 0.39 -2.54 22.85
CA LEU A 306 -0.06 -1.59 21.81
C LEU A 306 -0.15 -2.26 20.43
N ASN A 307 0.76 -3.18 20.11
CA ASN A 307 0.67 -3.91 18.84
C ASN A 307 -0.57 -4.83 18.79
N ALA A 308 -0.92 -5.48 19.90
CA ALA A 308 -2.17 -6.24 19.98
C ALA A 308 -3.41 -5.33 19.82
N ILE A 309 -3.38 -4.12 20.37
CA ILE A 309 -4.47 -3.14 20.18
C ILE A 309 -4.58 -2.71 18.71
N ARG A 310 -3.47 -2.49 17.99
CA ARG A 310 -3.49 -2.21 16.55
C ARG A 310 -4.24 -3.30 15.79
N ALA A 311 -3.90 -4.57 16.05
CA ALA A 311 -4.58 -5.70 15.41
C ALA A 311 -6.08 -5.75 15.76
N LYS A 312 -6.44 -5.49 17.03
CA LYS A 312 -7.85 -5.41 17.45
C LYS A 312 -8.61 -4.27 16.76
N LEU A 313 -7.97 -3.10 16.54
CA LEU A 313 -8.57 -2.00 15.78
C LEU A 313 -8.81 -2.39 14.32
N VAL A 314 -7.86 -3.06 13.68
CA VAL A 314 -8.05 -3.58 12.32
C VAL A 314 -9.22 -4.55 12.26
N LEU A 315 -9.31 -5.52 13.21
CA LEU A 315 -10.44 -6.46 13.28
C LEU A 315 -11.78 -5.72 13.41
N ARG A 316 -11.87 -4.67 14.23
CA ARG A 316 -13.08 -3.87 14.40
C ARG A 316 -13.45 -3.11 13.12
N MET A 317 -12.47 -2.51 12.43
CA MET A 317 -12.71 -1.82 11.15
C MET A 317 -13.27 -2.78 10.09
N PHE A 318 -12.69 -3.97 9.95
CA PHE A 318 -13.22 -4.97 9.02
C PHE A 318 -14.61 -5.47 9.44
N ALA A 319 -14.88 -5.59 10.74
CA ALA A 319 -16.18 -6.04 11.24
C ALA A 319 -17.30 -5.03 10.94
N VAL A 320 -17.09 -3.72 11.14
CA VAL A 320 -18.10 -2.70 10.84
C VAL A 320 -18.41 -2.63 9.35
N ILE A 321 -17.41 -2.81 8.49
CA ILE A 321 -17.60 -2.86 7.04
C ILE A 321 -18.34 -4.13 6.63
N LYS A 322 -17.92 -5.30 7.12
CA LYS A 322 -18.56 -6.59 6.76
C LYS A 322 -20.01 -6.68 7.24
N ASN A 323 -20.29 -6.19 8.45
CA ASN A 323 -21.62 -6.25 9.04
C ASN A 323 -22.52 -5.09 8.60
N ASP A 324 -21.96 -4.10 7.91
CA ASP A 324 -22.66 -2.90 7.46
C ASP A 324 -23.37 -2.15 8.60
N LYS A 325 -22.74 -2.12 9.77
CA LYS A 325 -23.28 -1.49 10.99
C LYS A 325 -22.18 -0.72 11.74
N PRO A 326 -22.52 0.46 12.31
CA PRO A 326 -21.61 1.21 13.17
C PRO A 326 -21.11 0.38 14.35
N TYR A 327 -19.91 0.69 14.83
CA TYR A 327 -19.36 0.04 16.01
C TYR A 327 -20.21 0.28 17.25
N GLN A 328 -20.59 -0.83 17.89
CA GLN A 328 -21.34 -0.79 19.14
C GLN A 328 -20.42 -1.15 20.30
N LYS A 329 -20.36 -0.26 21.30
CA LYS A 329 -19.67 -0.53 22.56
C LYS A 329 -20.46 -1.60 23.31
N ASN A 330 -19.74 -2.53 23.94
CA ASN A 330 -20.34 -3.59 24.77
C ASN A 330 -21.31 -4.52 24.02
N TYR A 331 -21.00 -4.83 22.75
CA TYR A 331 -21.77 -5.82 21.99
C TYR A 331 -21.74 -7.17 22.71
N GLN A 332 -22.88 -7.55 23.31
CA GLN A 332 -23.07 -8.91 23.82
C GLN A 332 -23.61 -9.76 22.69
N PHE A 333 -22.96 -10.88 22.40
CA PHE A 333 -23.50 -11.90 21.51
C PHE A 333 -24.79 -12.43 22.16
N SER A 334 -25.93 -12.07 21.62
CA SER A 334 -27.16 -12.82 21.86
C SER A 334 -27.07 -14.07 20.98
N PHE A 335 -26.84 -15.20 21.61
CA PHE A 335 -27.14 -16.48 20.97
C PHE A 335 -28.66 -16.55 20.77
N ALA A 336 -29.10 -16.45 19.50
CA ALA A 336 -30.45 -16.78 19.12
C ALA A 336 -30.50 -18.28 18.80
#